data_a3262e9c67f0ca83b8a4aec26047a843
#
_entry.id   a3262e9c67f0ca83b8a4aec26047a843
#
_cell.length_a   1.000
_cell.length_b   1.000
_cell.length_c   1.000
_cell.angle_alpha   90.00
_cell.angle_beta   90.00
_cell.angle_gamma   90.00
#
_symmetry.space_group_name_H-M   'P 1'
#
loop_
_entity.id
_entity.type
_entity.pdbx_description
1 polymer ?
#
loop_
_entity_poly.entity_id
_entity_poly.type
_entity_poly.pdbx_seq_one_letter_code
_entity_poly.pdbx_strand_id
1 'polypeptide(L)'
;HFGYRRQRQMCIRDRAITIAQILGMIENFDISKLGPKNPETWRIIGDASRLAFADRSIYIADSDFIDVPVKKLLDYNYLKERSKLLDRKIKLKKIKAGNLTGNLSMKWGPDNSIELPSTSHISIVDQYGNALSMTTTIENGFGSRLMTDSGFLLNNELTDFSFKSFKNGKKVANSIE
;
A
#
# COMPACT_ATOMS: atom_id res chain seq x y z
N HIS A 1 24.64 -4.11 -1.01
CA HIS A 1 24.18 -2.83 -1.59
C HIS A 1 23.00 -2.96 -2.58
N PHE A 2 22.80 -4.11 -3.24
CA PHE A 2 21.69 -4.28 -4.20
C PHE A 2 20.31 -4.42 -3.54
N GLY A 3 20.20 -5.09 -2.40
CA GLY A 3 18.93 -5.28 -1.68
C GLY A 3 18.29 -3.97 -1.17
N TYR A 4 19.11 -3.02 -0.74
CA TYR A 4 18.64 -1.75 -0.19
C TYR A 4 17.97 -0.82 -1.22
N ARG A 5 18.45 -0.82 -2.47
CA ARG A 5 17.81 -0.04 -3.55
C ARG A 5 16.46 -0.62 -3.99
N ARG A 6 16.31 -1.95 -4.02
CA ARG A 6 15.06 -2.61 -4.41
C ARG A 6 13.94 -2.34 -3.42
N GLN A 7 14.23 -2.44 -2.13
CA GLN A 7 13.27 -2.16 -1.06
C GLN A 7 12.76 -0.70 -1.09
N ARG A 8 13.65 0.28 -1.36
CA ARG A 8 13.25 1.68 -1.56
C ARG A 8 12.30 1.87 -2.74
N GLN A 9 12.53 1.21 -3.86
CA GLN A 9 11.67 1.31 -5.04
C GLN A 9 10.29 0.70 -4.78
N MET A 10 10.22 -0.45 -4.14
CA MET A 10 8.97 -1.10 -3.79
C MET A 10 8.12 -0.23 -2.86
N CYS A 11 8.64 0.18 -1.71
CA CYS A 11 7.89 0.97 -0.73
C CYS A 11 7.39 2.32 -1.27
N ILE A 12 8.22 3.07 -2.00
CA ILE A 12 7.83 4.38 -2.54
C ILE A 12 6.78 4.22 -3.64
N ARG A 13 6.96 3.26 -4.54
CA ARG A 13 6.08 3.02 -5.69
C ARG A 13 4.72 2.48 -5.27
N ASP A 14 4.69 1.51 -4.39
CA ASP A 14 3.48 0.87 -3.89
C ASP A 14 2.58 1.84 -3.15
N ARG A 15 3.16 2.63 -2.26
CA ARG A 15 2.43 3.62 -1.50
C ARG A 15 1.88 4.72 -2.40
N ALA A 16 2.65 5.17 -3.39
CA ALA A 16 2.20 6.18 -4.34
C ALA A 16 1.00 5.70 -5.18
N ILE A 17 1.02 4.47 -5.68
CA ILE A 17 -0.10 3.88 -6.45
C ILE A 17 -1.34 3.76 -5.57
N THR A 18 -1.19 3.23 -4.35
CA THR A 18 -2.29 3.06 -3.40
C THR A 18 -2.91 4.40 -3.02
N ILE A 19 -2.11 5.43 -2.75
CA ILE A 19 -2.58 6.79 -2.46
C ILE A 19 -3.31 7.36 -3.66
N ALA A 20 -2.76 7.23 -4.87
CA ALA A 20 -3.39 7.71 -6.10
C ALA A 20 -4.74 7.03 -6.36
N GLN A 21 -4.86 5.72 -6.08
CA GLN A 21 -6.14 5.02 -6.16
C GLN A 21 -7.16 5.56 -5.15
N ILE A 22 -6.76 5.78 -3.90
CA ILE A 22 -7.63 6.35 -2.86
C ILE A 22 -8.15 7.71 -3.32
N LEU A 23 -7.25 8.61 -3.73
CA LEU A 23 -7.60 9.94 -4.17
C LEU A 23 -8.51 9.92 -5.41
N GLY A 24 -8.19 9.10 -6.42
CA GLY A 24 -8.99 8.98 -7.63
C GLY A 24 -10.39 8.38 -7.40
N MET A 25 -10.58 7.54 -6.37
CA MET A 25 -11.91 7.11 -5.96
C MET A 25 -12.68 8.21 -5.23
N ILE A 26 -12.01 8.95 -4.33
CA ILE A 26 -12.59 10.01 -3.51
C ILE A 26 -12.99 11.22 -4.36
N GLU A 27 -12.28 11.50 -5.44
CA GLU A 27 -12.56 12.63 -6.36
C GLU A 27 -14.00 12.62 -6.91
N ASN A 28 -14.67 11.46 -6.91
CA ASN A 28 -16.07 11.34 -7.29
C ASN A 28 -17.07 11.83 -6.23
N PHE A 29 -16.59 12.29 -5.06
CA PHE A 29 -17.40 12.77 -3.94
C PHE A 29 -17.01 14.19 -3.57
N ASP A 30 -17.99 15.03 -3.24
CA ASP A 30 -17.73 16.39 -2.76
C ASP A 30 -17.36 16.38 -1.27
N ILE A 31 -16.12 15.90 -1.00
CA ILE A 31 -15.56 15.80 0.36
C ILE A 31 -15.44 17.17 1.01
N SER A 32 -15.16 18.23 0.23
CA SER A 32 -15.03 19.60 0.75
C SER A 32 -16.35 20.09 1.32
N LYS A 33 -17.47 19.80 0.65
CA LYS A 33 -18.82 20.15 1.10
C LYS A 33 -19.25 19.35 2.34
N LEU A 34 -18.87 18.07 2.42
CA LEU A 34 -19.15 17.26 3.62
C LEU A 34 -18.39 17.79 4.83
N GLY A 35 -17.14 18.18 4.65
CA GLY A 35 -16.24 18.70 5.69
C GLY A 35 -15.69 17.63 6.63
N PRO A 36 -14.67 17.99 7.44
CA PRO A 36 -13.92 17.03 8.26
C PRO A 36 -14.67 16.55 9.51
N LYS A 37 -15.72 17.25 9.92
CA LYS A 37 -16.56 16.86 11.09
C LYS A 37 -17.65 15.86 10.73
N ASN A 38 -17.92 15.64 9.46
CA ASN A 38 -18.94 14.72 9.00
C ASN A 38 -18.41 13.28 9.04
N PRO A 39 -19.06 12.35 9.76
CA PRO A 39 -18.64 10.94 9.80
C PRO A 39 -18.60 10.27 8.41
N GLU A 40 -19.43 10.73 7.47
CA GLU A 40 -19.49 10.22 6.12
C GLU A 40 -18.18 10.47 5.36
N THR A 41 -17.51 11.60 5.60
CA THR A 41 -16.18 11.89 5.07
C THR A 41 -15.19 10.77 5.41
N TRP A 42 -15.13 10.41 6.68
CA TRP A 42 -14.20 9.38 7.16
C TRP A 42 -14.60 7.97 6.73
N ARG A 43 -15.91 7.71 6.59
CA ARG A 43 -16.39 6.46 6.02
C ARG A 43 -15.93 6.29 4.57
N ILE A 44 -16.10 7.32 3.74
CA ILE A 44 -15.67 7.30 2.32
C ILE A 44 -14.16 7.08 2.23
N ILE A 45 -13.36 7.85 2.98
CA ILE A 45 -11.90 7.73 2.99
C ILE A 45 -11.48 6.33 3.47
N GLY A 46 -12.08 5.83 4.54
CA GLY A 46 -11.75 4.52 5.09
C GLY A 46 -12.11 3.38 4.15
N ASP A 47 -13.26 3.41 3.50
CA ASP A 47 -13.67 2.37 2.57
C ASP A 47 -12.88 2.47 1.24
N ALA A 48 -12.54 3.67 0.75
CA ALA A 48 -11.65 3.85 -0.39
C ALA A 48 -10.26 3.25 -0.10
N SER A 49 -9.71 3.52 1.10
CA SER A 49 -8.45 2.93 1.54
C SER A 49 -8.52 1.41 1.53
N ARG A 50 -9.56 0.82 2.11
CA ARG A 50 -9.75 -0.65 2.14
C ARG A 50 -9.84 -1.26 0.74
N LEU A 51 -10.49 -0.59 -0.21
CA LEU A 51 -10.57 -1.03 -1.61
C LEU A 51 -9.20 -0.97 -2.29
N ALA A 52 -8.44 0.11 -2.10
CA ALA A 52 -7.09 0.26 -2.65
C ALA A 52 -6.11 -0.77 -2.06
N PHE A 53 -6.18 -1.04 -0.75
CA PHE A 53 -5.37 -2.09 -0.12
C PHE A 53 -5.74 -3.49 -0.59
N ALA A 54 -7.00 -3.76 -0.91
CA ALA A 54 -7.40 -5.01 -1.52
C ALA A 54 -6.80 -5.21 -2.92
N ASP A 55 -6.74 -4.13 -3.72
CA ASP A 55 -6.07 -4.14 -5.01
C ASP A 55 -4.56 -4.34 -4.84
N ARG A 56 -3.94 -3.62 -3.90
CA ARG A 56 -2.52 -3.75 -3.56
C ARG A 56 -2.14 -5.20 -3.28
N SER A 57 -2.90 -5.89 -2.43
CA SER A 57 -2.60 -7.27 -2.02
C SER A 57 -2.58 -8.29 -3.17
N ILE A 58 -3.14 -7.95 -4.33
CA ILE A 58 -3.20 -8.85 -5.51
C ILE A 58 -2.22 -8.41 -6.59
N TYR A 59 -2.14 -7.08 -6.85
CA TYR A 59 -1.54 -6.57 -8.09
C TYR A 59 -0.19 -5.90 -7.89
N ILE A 60 0.17 -5.56 -6.65
CA ILE A 60 1.39 -4.81 -6.39
C ILE A 60 2.47 -5.73 -5.83
N ALA A 61 3.64 -5.68 -6.46
CA ALA A 61 4.84 -6.39 -6.07
C ALA A 61 6.07 -5.66 -6.66
N ASP A 62 7.26 -6.21 -6.48
CA ASP A 62 8.48 -5.68 -7.08
C ASP A 62 8.40 -5.77 -8.61
N SER A 63 8.42 -4.62 -9.26
CA SER A 63 8.30 -4.51 -10.72
C SER A 63 9.48 -5.04 -11.51
N ASP A 64 10.59 -5.33 -10.85
CA ASP A 64 11.73 -5.98 -11.50
C ASP A 64 11.43 -7.47 -11.77
N PHE A 65 10.46 -8.04 -11.03
CA PHE A 65 10.05 -9.45 -11.14
C PHE A 65 8.63 -9.63 -11.67
N ILE A 66 7.76 -8.65 -11.46
CA ILE A 66 6.33 -8.75 -11.79
C ILE A 66 5.90 -7.53 -12.61
N ASP A 67 5.22 -7.77 -13.71
CA ASP A 67 4.58 -6.69 -14.48
C ASP A 67 3.37 -6.14 -13.70
N VAL A 68 3.63 -5.07 -12.93
CA VAL A 68 2.62 -4.38 -12.14
C VAL A 68 1.74 -3.52 -13.05
N PRO A 69 0.43 -3.75 -13.12
CA PRO A 69 -0.45 -3.09 -14.08
C PRO A 69 -0.81 -1.66 -13.66
N VAL A 70 0.19 -0.80 -13.45
CA VAL A 70 0.04 0.58 -12.91
C VAL A 70 -0.98 1.39 -13.70
N LYS A 71 -0.88 1.39 -15.05
CA LYS A 71 -1.80 2.15 -15.91
C LYS A 71 -3.25 1.72 -15.74
N LYS A 72 -3.52 0.42 -15.54
CA LYS A 72 -4.88 -0.11 -15.33
C LYS A 72 -5.38 0.19 -13.92
N LEU A 73 -4.51 0.13 -12.90
CA LEU A 73 -4.86 0.46 -11.51
C LEU A 73 -5.22 1.93 -11.34
N LEU A 74 -4.62 2.82 -12.14
CA LEU A 74 -4.86 4.27 -12.13
C LEU A 74 -5.77 4.74 -13.27
N ASP A 75 -6.39 3.82 -14.03
CA ASP A 75 -7.33 4.17 -15.08
C ASP A 75 -8.58 4.85 -14.49
N TYR A 76 -8.97 5.98 -15.08
CA TYR A 76 -10.12 6.77 -14.63
C TYR A 76 -11.42 5.96 -14.56
N ASN A 77 -11.72 5.17 -15.59
CA ASN A 77 -12.95 4.38 -15.63
C ASN A 77 -12.93 3.28 -14.54
N TYR A 78 -11.77 2.64 -14.35
CA TYR A 78 -11.59 1.68 -13.29
C TYR A 78 -11.84 2.31 -11.91
N LEU A 79 -11.23 3.44 -11.60
CA LEU A 79 -11.39 4.13 -10.33
C LEU A 79 -12.82 4.63 -10.12
N LYS A 80 -13.48 5.11 -11.18
CA LYS A 80 -14.88 5.49 -11.16
C LYS A 80 -15.82 4.31 -10.88
N GLU A 81 -15.58 3.15 -11.48
CA GLU A 81 -16.34 1.93 -11.14
C GLU A 81 -16.12 1.48 -9.69
N ARG A 82 -14.87 1.59 -9.21
CA ARG A 82 -14.56 1.29 -7.80
C ARG A 82 -15.24 2.26 -6.85
N SER A 83 -15.32 3.56 -7.19
CA SER A 83 -15.96 4.59 -6.37
C SER A 83 -17.46 4.36 -6.19
N LYS A 84 -18.16 3.75 -7.14
CA LYS A 84 -19.59 3.39 -6.99
C LYS A 84 -19.87 2.48 -5.80
N LEU A 85 -18.87 1.70 -5.34
CA LEU A 85 -19.01 0.89 -4.14
C LEU A 85 -19.06 1.75 -2.87
N LEU A 86 -18.55 2.98 -2.92
CA LEU A 86 -18.53 3.92 -1.81
C LEU A 86 -19.84 4.71 -1.65
N ASP A 87 -20.71 4.71 -2.66
CA ASP A 87 -21.98 5.45 -2.68
C ASP A 87 -23.06 4.82 -1.79
N ARG A 88 -22.67 4.02 -0.84
CA ARG A 88 -23.53 3.36 0.13
C ARG A 88 -23.39 4.06 1.48
N LYS A 89 -24.49 4.49 2.08
CA LYS A 89 -24.51 5.12 3.41
C LYS A 89 -24.07 4.20 4.56
N ILE A 90 -23.55 3.03 4.27
CA ILE A 90 -23.08 2.04 5.25
C ILE A 90 -21.70 1.53 4.86
N LYS A 91 -20.87 1.25 5.88
CA LYS A 91 -19.55 0.64 5.72
C LYS A 91 -19.59 -0.62 4.87
N LEU A 92 -18.64 -0.76 3.94
CA LEU A 92 -18.49 -1.97 3.15
C LEU A 92 -18.18 -3.18 4.05
N LYS A 93 -19.03 -4.20 4.02
CA LYS A 93 -18.83 -5.42 4.82
C LYS A 93 -17.79 -6.35 4.19
N LYS A 94 -17.84 -6.52 2.85
CA LYS A 94 -16.91 -7.38 2.10
C LYS A 94 -16.09 -6.54 1.16
N ILE A 95 -14.78 -6.63 1.29
CA ILE A 95 -13.80 -5.98 0.44
C ILE A 95 -13.14 -7.04 -0.44
N LYS A 96 -13.06 -6.76 -1.73
CA LYS A 96 -12.36 -7.59 -2.70
C LYS A 96 -11.56 -6.69 -3.64
N ALA A 97 -10.45 -7.20 -4.14
CA ALA A 97 -9.73 -6.55 -5.23
C ALA A 97 -10.66 -6.39 -6.43
N GLY A 98 -10.50 -5.30 -7.15
CA GLY A 98 -11.23 -5.06 -8.38
C GLY A 98 -10.77 -6.01 -9.50
N ASN A 99 -11.60 -6.20 -10.48
CA ASN A 99 -11.26 -7.01 -11.65
C ASN A 99 -10.67 -6.11 -12.72
N LEU A 100 -9.37 -6.20 -12.94
CA LEU A 100 -8.72 -5.53 -14.06
C LEU A 100 -8.99 -6.29 -15.37
N THR A 101 -9.30 -5.57 -16.44
CA THR A 101 -9.52 -6.16 -17.77
C THR A 101 -8.35 -7.06 -18.17
N GLY A 102 -8.64 -8.26 -18.67
CA GLY A 102 -7.63 -9.24 -19.09
C GLY A 102 -7.31 -10.34 -18.06
N ASN A 103 -8.23 -10.62 -17.12
CA ASN A 103 -8.14 -11.72 -16.15
C ASN A 103 -6.88 -11.68 -15.22
N LEU A 104 -6.28 -10.51 -15.03
CA LEU A 104 -5.09 -10.36 -14.19
C LEU A 104 -5.34 -10.77 -12.74
N SER A 105 -6.54 -10.52 -12.19
CA SER A 105 -6.94 -10.97 -10.85
C SER A 105 -7.01 -12.48 -10.69
N MET A 106 -7.11 -13.24 -11.78
CA MET A 106 -7.13 -14.70 -11.76
C MET A 106 -5.72 -15.30 -11.68
N LYS A 107 -4.69 -14.53 -12.02
CA LYS A 107 -3.29 -14.99 -12.08
C LYS A 107 -2.64 -15.08 -10.71
N TRP A 108 -2.95 -14.15 -9.81
CA TRP A 108 -2.25 -13.99 -8.52
C TRP A 108 -3.14 -14.31 -7.32
N GLY A 109 -2.55 -14.86 -6.27
CA GLY A 109 -3.15 -15.02 -4.95
C GLY A 109 -2.93 -13.76 -4.10
N PRO A 110 -3.79 -13.52 -3.08
CA PRO A 110 -3.63 -12.38 -2.18
C PRO A 110 -2.37 -12.53 -1.33
N ASP A 111 -1.64 -11.42 -1.17
CA ASP A 111 -0.55 -11.30 -0.23
C ASP A 111 -1.04 -11.50 1.22
N ASN A 112 -0.18 -12.07 2.05
CA ASN A 112 -0.41 -12.32 3.48
C ASN A 112 0.73 -11.77 4.34
N SER A 113 1.57 -10.90 3.81
CA SER A 113 2.54 -10.18 4.63
C SER A 113 1.84 -9.44 5.76
N ILE A 114 2.47 -9.40 6.93
CA ILE A 114 1.94 -8.73 8.12
C ILE A 114 2.63 -7.38 8.20
N GLU A 115 1.87 -6.30 7.97
CA GLU A 115 2.37 -4.95 8.21
C GLU A 115 2.31 -4.65 9.72
N LEU A 116 3.48 -4.44 10.33
CA LEU A 116 3.61 -4.10 11.75
C LEU A 116 3.79 -2.57 11.91
N PRO A 117 3.09 -1.93 12.87
CA PRO A 117 3.22 -0.50 13.11
C PRO A 117 4.46 -0.20 13.95
N SER A 118 5.57 0.21 13.32
CA SER A 118 6.78 0.61 14.06
C SER A 118 7.73 1.49 13.27
N THR A 119 7.17 2.38 12.47
CA THR A 119 7.92 3.34 11.64
C THR A 119 8.00 4.70 12.36
N SER A 120 9.16 5.36 12.28
CA SER A 120 9.36 6.72 12.78
C SER A 120 9.43 7.71 11.63
N HIS A 121 8.88 8.91 11.85
CA HIS A 121 8.98 10.02 10.91
C HIS A 121 9.58 11.24 11.59
N ILE A 122 10.52 11.89 10.90
CA ILE A 122 11.20 13.10 11.38
C ILE A 122 10.96 14.22 10.38
N SER A 123 10.49 15.36 10.88
CA SER A 123 10.37 16.60 10.12
C SER A 123 11.15 17.68 10.83
N ILE A 124 12.11 18.29 10.15
CA ILE A 124 13.00 19.33 10.69
C ILE A 124 13.02 20.50 9.71
N VAL A 125 12.94 21.70 10.26
CA VAL A 125 13.22 22.94 9.53
C VAL A 125 14.29 23.69 10.32
N ASP A 126 15.42 24.02 9.68
CA ASP A 126 16.50 24.74 10.33
C ASP A 126 16.27 26.27 10.28
N GLN A 127 17.15 27.02 10.96
CA GLN A 127 17.07 28.49 10.98
C GLN A 127 17.30 29.17 9.62
N TYR A 128 17.83 28.46 8.64
CA TYR A 128 18.06 28.93 7.27
C TYR A 128 16.94 28.60 6.32
N GLY A 129 15.87 27.90 6.77
CA GLY A 129 14.74 27.46 5.97
C GLY A 129 14.97 26.15 5.21
N ASN A 130 16.07 25.42 5.46
CA ASN A 130 16.23 24.07 4.93
C ASN A 130 15.25 23.13 5.62
N ALA A 131 14.59 22.27 4.85
CA ALA A 131 13.60 21.34 5.34
C ALA A 131 14.03 19.89 5.08
N LEU A 132 13.91 19.05 6.11
CA LEU A 132 14.05 17.60 6.04
C LEU A 132 12.72 16.95 6.38
N SER A 133 12.29 16.00 5.56
CA SER A 133 11.19 15.09 5.85
C SER A 133 11.67 13.67 5.59
N MET A 134 11.83 12.88 6.64
CA MET A 134 12.43 11.55 6.56
C MET A 134 11.60 10.53 7.33
N THR A 135 11.23 9.45 6.64
CA THR A 135 10.66 8.27 7.28
C THR A 135 11.74 7.20 7.37
N THR A 136 11.91 6.62 8.55
CA THR A 136 12.87 5.55 8.81
C THR A 136 12.21 4.43 9.61
N THR A 137 12.55 3.20 9.29
CA THR A 137 12.02 2.02 9.95
C THR A 137 13.06 0.91 9.99
N ILE A 138 12.94 0.06 10.97
CA ILE A 138 13.58 -1.27 11.03
C ILE A 138 12.51 -2.36 11.08
N GLU A 139 11.28 -2.00 10.72
CA GLU A 139 10.01 -2.71 10.66
C GLU A 139 9.45 -3.02 12.06
N ASN A 140 9.94 -3.99 12.82
CA ASN A 140 9.53 -4.22 14.21
C ASN A 140 10.25 -3.27 15.16
N GLY A 141 9.69 -2.98 16.35
CA GLY A 141 10.24 -2.05 17.33
C GLY A 141 11.71 -2.30 17.71
N PHE A 142 12.20 -3.53 17.58
CA PHE A 142 13.61 -3.93 17.75
C PHE A 142 14.15 -4.63 16.49
N GLY A 143 13.55 -4.43 15.34
CA GLY A 143 13.93 -5.08 14.08
C GLY A 143 14.05 -6.60 14.21
N SER A 144 15.14 -7.17 13.71
CA SER A 144 15.48 -8.59 13.84
C SER A 144 15.94 -9.01 15.26
N ARG A 145 16.04 -8.06 16.19
CA ARG A 145 16.62 -8.22 17.54
C ARG A 145 18.11 -8.58 17.54
N LEU A 146 18.78 -8.40 16.42
CA LEU A 146 20.24 -8.58 16.28
C LEU A 146 20.91 -7.21 16.31
N MET A 147 21.86 -7.05 17.21
CA MET A 147 22.72 -5.87 17.34
C MET A 147 23.98 -6.08 16.53
N THR A 148 24.39 -5.08 15.77
CA THR A 148 25.70 -5.07 15.11
C THR A 148 26.80 -4.65 16.06
N ASP A 149 28.04 -4.95 15.74
CA ASP A 149 29.21 -4.48 16.50
C ASP A 149 29.31 -2.94 16.53
N SER A 150 28.72 -2.26 15.55
CA SER A 150 28.63 -0.80 15.49
C SER A 150 27.52 -0.19 16.34
N GLY A 151 26.77 -0.99 17.10
CA GLY A 151 25.78 -0.53 18.07
C GLY A 151 24.41 -0.15 17.51
N PHE A 152 24.02 -0.63 16.31
CA PHE A 152 22.68 -0.46 15.78
C PHE A 152 21.98 -1.79 15.53
N LEU A 153 20.66 -1.78 15.59
CA LEU A 153 19.83 -2.95 15.35
C LEU A 153 19.64 -3.18 13.85
N LEU A 154 19.70 -4.45 13.43
CA LEU A 154 19.33 -4.84 12.07
C LEU A 154 17.81 -4.83 11.91
N ASN A 155 17.35 -4.43 10.72
CA ASN A 155 15.93 -4.50 10.38
C ASN A 155 15.46 -5.95 10.19
N ASN A 156 14.15 -6.15 10.15
CA ASN A 156 13.51 -7.41 9.76
C ASN A 156 12.54 -7.23 8.57
N GLU A 157 12.81 -6.27 7.70
CA GLU A 157 11.97 -5.86 6.56
C GLU A 157 11.65 -6.99 5.55
N LEU A 158 12.31 -8.14 5.66
CA LEU A 158 12.00 -9.30 4.85
C LEU A 158 10.56 -9.80 5.06
N THR A 159 9.96 -9.48 6.21
CA THR A 159 8.56 -9.82 6.52
C THR A 159 7.54 -9.00 5.74
N ASP A 160 7.96 -7.96 5.01
CA ASP A 160 7.14 -7.25 4.03
C ASP A 160 6.79 -8.12 2.81
N PHE A 161 7.47 -9.25 2.65
CA PHE A 161 7.16 -10.24 1.63
C PHE A 161 6.35 -11.40 2.20
N SER A 162 5.52 -12.01 1.36
CA SER A 162 4.88 -13.27 1.69
C SER A 162 5.90 -14.41 1.68
N PHE A 163 6.03 -15.13 2.80
CA PHE A 163 6.87 -16.32 2.89
C PHE A 163 6.25 -17.55 2.19
N LYS A 164 4.97 -17.45 1.77
CA LYS A 164 4.28 -18.50 1.03
C LYS A 164 4.13 -18.07 -0.42
N SER A 165 4.81 -18.77 -1.32
CA SER A 165 4.77 -18.49 -2.76
C SER A 165 3.42 -18.82 -3.40
N PHE A 166 2.58 -19.65 -2.75
CA PHE A 166 1.26 -20.01 -3.26
C PHE A 166 0.17 -19.85 -2.20
N LYS A 167 -1.01 -19.41 -2.64
CA LYS A 167 -2.24 -19.37 -1.85
C LYS A 167 -3.43 -19.77 -2.71
N ASN A 168 -4.22 -20.73 -2.22
CA ASN A 168 -5.39 -21.27 -2.94
C ASN A 168 -5.06 -21.68 -4.39
N GLY A 169 -3.91 -22.33 -4.60
CA GLY A 169 -3.43 -22.79 -5.91
C GLY A 169 -2.92 -21.69 -6.83
N LYS A 170 -2.87 -20.43 -6.38
CA LYS A 170 -2.34 -19.29 -7.15
C LYS A 170 -1.01 -18.82 -6.58
N LYS A 171 -0.10 -18.41 -7.45
CA LYS A 171 1.17 -17.78 -7.06
C LYS A 171 0.86 -16.42 -6.40
N VAL A 172 1.58 -16.10 -5.33
CA VAL A 172 1.52 -14.78 -4.67
C VAL A 172 2.57 -13.88 -5.32
N ALA A 173 2.14 -12.73 -5.85
CA ALA A 173 3.04 -11.82 -6.58
C ALA A 173 4.15 -11.25 -5.68
N ASN A 174 3.81 -10.91 -4.42
CA ASN A 174 4.75 -10.37 -3.44
C ASN A 174 5.37 -11.48 -2.56
N SER A 175 5.80 -12.60 -3.15
CA SER A 175 6.45 -13.69 -2.42
C SER A 175 7.97 -13.63 -2.51
N ILE A 176 8.60 -14.19 -1.48
CA ILE A 176 10.04 -14.53 -1.53
C ILE A 176 10.20 -15.74 -2.45
N GLU A 177 11.05 -15.65 -3.43
CA GLU A 177 11.49 -16.76 -4.29
C GLU A 177 12.91 -17.16 -3.98
#